data_3a6a5c0331c5f67bc28730491ec6bc1f
#
_entry.id   3a6a5c0331c5f67bc28730491ec6bc1f
#
_cell.length_a   1.000
_cell.length_b   1.000
_cell.length_c   1.000
_cell.angle_alpha   90.00
_cell.angle_beta   90.00
_cell.angle_gamma   90.00
#
_symmetry.space_group_name_H-M   'P 1'
#
loop_
_entity.id
_entity.type
_entity.pdbx_description
1 polymer ?
#
loop_
_entity_poly.entity_id
_entity_poly.type
_entity_poly.pdbx_seq_one_letter_code
_entity_poly.pdbx_strand_id
1 'polypeptide(L)'
;PFNNADARKKGYGDTLRILAIGNSFSDDGTEYLPNLLENLDIRNVEVARLYVGGCSLEQHWKFYSESQSPYVFYHSPAGVNKWSAVKGYSLIRALEMGQWDIITLQQASGYSGKYDEYYQPYLNNLISLIQKYQPQAEIVWLMTWDYGSGSNHQHFKYYDCSQKTMYNGIVDAVGKVVADTPIERVILSGAALQDLRAGALNNPPLDLTRDGFHLDYGVG
;
A
#
# COMPACT_ATOMS: atom_id res chain seq x y z
N PRO A 1 4.78 17.20 -14.06
CA PRO A 1 3.38 17.06 -14.39
C PRO A 1 3.18 15.69 -15.04
N PHE A 2 2.26 14.91 -14.48
CA PHE A 2 1.85 13.62 -15.05
C PHE A 2 1.22 13.92 -16.42
N ASN A 3 1.90 13.58 -17.49
CA ASN A 3 1.39 13.87 -18.83
C ASN A 3 0.59 12.67 -19.30
N ASN A 4 -0.67 12.87 -19.69
CA ASN A 4 -1.52 11.83 -20.32
C ASN A 4 -0.81 11.07 -21.46
N ALA A 5 0.20 11.69 -22.08
CA ALA A 5 1.04 11.05 -23.11
C ALA A 5 1.90 9.89 -22.56
N ASP A 6 2.34 9.94 -21.29
CA ASP A 6 3.17 8.89 -20.70
C ASP A 6 2.34 7.69 -20.28
N ALA A 7 1.11 7.89 -19.82
CA ALA A 7 0.15 6.82 -19.57
C ALA A 7 -0.20 6.06 -20.87
N ARG A 8 -0.41 6.79 -21.97
CA ARG A 8 -0.68 6.18 -23.30
C ARG A 8 0.52 5.40 -23.85
N LYS A 9 1.76 5.83 -23.57
CA LYS A 9 2.97 5.08 -23.97
C LYS A 9 3.10 3.72 -23.30
N LYS A 10 2.49 3.52 -22.12
CA LYS A 10 2.46 2.23 -21.41
C LYS A 10 1.28 1.34 -21.79
N GLY A 11 0.40 1.79 -22.70
CA GLY A 11 -0.76 0.99 -23.15
C GLY A 11 -1.92 0.97 -22.17
N TYR A 12 -1.91 1.84 -21.15
CA TYR A 12 -3.09 2.07 -20.31
C TYR A 12 -4.20 2.70 -21.17
N GLY A 13 -5.45 2.26 -20.98
CA GLY A 13 -6.60 2.82 -21.66
C GLY A 13 -6.83 4.30 -21.31
N ASP A 14 -7.99 4.83 -21.66
CA ASP A 14 -8.34 6.24 -21.35
C ASP A 14 -8.45 6.50 -19.84
N THR A 15 -8.69 5.47 -19.03
CA THR A 15 -8.74 5.54 -17.56
C THR A 15 -7.69 4.65 -16.94
N LEU A 16 -6.83 5.20 -16.09
CA LEU A 16 -5.88 4.45 -15.27
C LEU A 16 -6.63 3.88 -14.04
N ARG A 17 -6.56 2.56 -13.83
CA ARG A 17 -7.24 1.86 -12.76
C ARG A 17 -6.26 1.27 -11.76
N ILE A 18 -6.37 1.71 -10.51
CA ILE A 18 -5.47 1.35 -9.41
C ILE A 18 -6.26 0.58 -8.35
N LEU A 19 -5.76 -0.61 -7.97
CA LEU A 19 -6.25 -1.37 -6.82
C LEU A 19 -5.16 -1.48 -5.75
N ALA A 20 -5.39 -0.92 -4.59
CA ALA A 20 -4.50 -1.08 -3.44
C ALA A 20 -5.00 -2.24 -2.56
N ILE A 21 -4.22 -3.34 -2.49
CA ILE A 21 -4.50 -4.48 -1.62
C ILE A 21 -3.65 -4.32 -0.37
N GLY A 22 -4.30 -4.11 0.79
CA GLY A 22 -3.55 -3.83 2.01
C GLY A 22 -4.38 -3.64 3.27
N ASN A 23 -3.86 -2.80 4.13
CA ASN A 23 -4.42 -2.49 5.44
C ASN A 23 -4.47 -0.96 5.64
N SER A 24 -4.49 -0.49 6.89
CA SER A 24 -4.54 0.94 7.22
C SER A 24 -3.39 1.78 6.65
N PHE A 25 -2.24 1.16 6.35
CA PHE A 25 -1.14 1.86 5.69
C PHE A 25 -1.44 2.15 4.21
N SER A 26 -2.12 1.24 3.50
CA SER A 26 -2.67 1.55 2.17
C SER A 26 -3.75 2.63 2.24
N ASP A 27 -4.58 2.60 3.30
CA ASP A 27 -5.60 3.63 3.52
C ASP A 27 -4.95 5.00 3.68
N ASP A 28 -4.01 5.15 4.62
CA ASP A 28 -3.31 6.41 4.85
C ASP A 28 -2.58 6.88 3.57
N GLY A 29 -1.94 5.97 2.84
CA GLY A 29 -1.21 6.30 1.60
C GLY A 29 -2.10 6.67 0.41
N THR A 30 -3.41 6.41 0.46
CA THR A 30 -4.33 6.67 -0.66
C THR A 30 -5.55 7.50 -0.30
N GLU A 31 -5.76 7.83 0.98
CA GLU A 31 -6.97 8.54 1.45
C GLU A 31 -7.24 9.82 0.68
N TYR A 32 -6.22 10.63 0.50
CA TYR A 32 -6.32 11.92 -0.20
C TYR A 32 -5.99 11.85 -1.69
N LEU A 33 -5.69 10.67 -2.23
CA LEU A 33 -5.31 10.54 -3.64
C LEU A 33 -6.40 11.08 -4.61
N PRO A 34 -7.71 10.77 -4.42
CA PRO A 34 -8.75 11.36 -5.26
C PRO A 34 -8.81 12.89 -5.20
N ASN A 35 -8.62 13.47 -4.00
CA ASN A 35 -8.58 14.92 -3.82
C ASN A 35 -7.36 15.54 -4.53
N LEU A 36 -6.20 14.91 -4.41
CA LEU A 36 -4.98 15.38 -5.08
C LEU A 36 -5.15 15.32 -6.60
N LEU A 37 -5.70 14.25 -7.14
CA LEU A 37 -5.97 14.09 -8.57
C LEU A 37 -6.94 15.17 -9.07
N GLU A 38 -8.01 15.46 -8.32
CA GLU A 38 -8.94 16.53 -8.66
C GLU A 38 -8.27 17.91 -8.68
N ASN A 39 -7.47 18.23 -7.65
CA ASN A 39 -6.73 19.48 -7.57
C ASN A 39 -5.69 19.66 -8.70
N LEU A 40 -5.19 18.57 -9.24
CA LEU A 40 -4.29 18.54 -10.39
C LEU A 40 -5.02 18.47 -11.74
N ASP A 41 -6.36 18.53 -11.74
CA ASP A 41 -7.24 18.31 -12.90
C ASP A 41 -6.98 16.99 -13.66
N ILE A 42 -6.60 15.96 -12.92
CA ILE A 42 -6.42 14.60 -13.42
C ILE A 42 -7.71 13.81 -13.14
N ARG A 43 -8.55 13.64 -14.16
CA ARG A 43 -9.91 13.07 -14.01
C ARG A 43 -10.05 11.64 -14.49
N ASN A 44 -9.02 11.08 -15.08
CA ASN A 44 -9.04 9.77 -15.70
C ASN A 44 -8.31 8.71 -14.85
N VAL A 45 -8.41 8.82 -13.52
CA VAL A 45 -7.85 7.83 -12.60
C VAL A 45 -8.96 7.30 -11.68
N GLU A 46 -9.13 6.00 -11.67
CA GLU A 46 -9.99 5.24 -10.76
C GLU A 46 -9.13 4.62 -9.67
N VAL A 47 -9.51 4.81 -8.42
CA VAL A 47 -8.75 4.26 -7.26
C VAL A 47 -9.67 3.36 -6.45
N ALA A 48 -9.22 2.16 -6.16
CA ALA A 48 -9.88 1.24 -5.24
C ALA A 48 -8.91 0.72 -4.17
N ARG A 49 -9.47 0.39 -3.00
CA ARG A 49 -8.74 -0.26 -1.90
C ARG A 49 -9.46 -1.52 -1.47
N LEU A 50 -8.73 -2.60 -1.32
CA LEU A 50 -9.20 -3.83 -0.71
C LEU A 50 -8.59 -3.96 0.68
N TYR A 51 -9.37 -3.64 1.70
CA TYR A 51 -8.92 -3.33 3.04
C TYR A 51 -9.34 -4.37 4.09
N VAL A 52 -8.36 -4.78 4.90
CA VAL A 52 -8.58 -5.38 6.23
C VAL A 52 -7.54 -4.80 7.19
N GLY A 53 -7.98 -4.30 8.35
CA GLY A 53 -7.08 -3.71 9.35
C GLY A 53 -5.96 -4.66 9.78
N GLY A 54 -4.69 -4.18 9.74
CA GLY A 54 -3.52 -4.95 10.14
C GLY A 54 -3.19 -6.18 9.29
N CYS A 55 -3.84 -6.37 8.15
CA CYS A 55 -3.71 -7.55 7.32
C CYS A 55 -2.28 -7.73 6.80
N SER A 56 -1.72 -8.92 7.01
CA SER A 56 -0.42 -9.35 6.48
C SER A 56 -0.56 -10.10 5.16
N LEU A 57 0.56 -10.30 4.45
CA LEU A 57 0.60 -11.15 3.25
C LEU A 57 0.06 -12.55 3.52
N GLU A 58 0.43 -13.15 4.66
CA GLU A 58 -0.09 -14.45 5.09
C GLU A 58 -1.61 -14.44 5.24
N GLN A 59 -2.16 -13.40 5.90
CA GLN A 59 -3.59 -13.28 6.09
C GLN A 59 -4.33 -13.07 4.77
N HIS A 60 -3.81 -12.27 3.84
CA HIS A 60 -4.38 -12.14 2.50
C HIS A 60 -4.44 -13.49 1.79
N TRP A 61 -3.35 -14.27 1.85
CA TRP A 61 -3.31 -15.61 1.27
C TRP A 61 -4.28 -16.59 1.94
N LYS A 62 -4.38 -16.55 3.28
CA LYS A 62 -5.33 -17.36 4.05
C LYS A 62 -6.76 -17.03 3.65
N PHE A 63 -7.14 -15.78 3.58
CA PHE A 63 -8.49 -15.38 3.17
C PHE A 63 -8.86 -15.89 1.77
N TYR A 64 -7.90 -15.86 0.85
CA TYR A 64 -8.10 -16.44 -0.47
C TYR A 64 -8.26 -17.96 -0.41
N SER A 65 -7.34 -18.67 0.23
CA SER A 65 -7.34 -20.14 0.27
C SER A 65 -8.55 -20.73 0.99
N GLU A 66 -9.10 -20.01 1.97
CA GLU A 66 -10.31 -20.39 2.71
C GLU A 66 -11.60 -19.78 2.12
N SER A 67 -11.53 -19.16 0.95
CA SER A 67 -12.68 -18.52 0.27
C SER A 67 -13.42 -17.51 1.13
N GLN A 68 -12.70 -16.78 1.98
CA GLN A 68 -13.26 -15.79 2.89
C GLN A 68 -13.49 -14.44 2.19
N SER A 69 -14.43 -13.66 2.73
CA SER A 69 -14.80 -12.33 2.25
C SER A 69 -14.74 -11.27 3.36
N PRO A 70 -13.57 -11.09 4.03
CA PRO A 70 -13.47 -10.21 5.19
C PRO A 70 -13.29 -8.75 4.82
N TYR A 71 -13.06 -8.44 3.54
CA TYR A 71 -12.61 -7.12 3.13
C TYR A 71 -13.73 -6.08 3.10
N VAL A 72 -13.34 -4.85 3.38
CA VAL A 72 -14.05 -3.67 2.92
C VAL A 72 -13.44 -3.24 1.59
N PHE A 73 -14.27 -3.10 0.58
CA PHE A 73 -13.87 -2.56 -0.71
C PHE A 73 -14.26 -1.09 -0.76
N TYR A 74 -13.26 -0.22 -0.79
CA TYR A 74 -13.43 1.21 -1.01
C TYR A 74 -13.21 1.52 -2.48
N HIS A 75 -13.99 2.44 -3.03
CA HIS A 75 -13.93 2.78 -4.44
C HIS A 75 -14.21 4.27 -4.66
N SER A 76 -13.33 4.89 -5.42
CA SER A 76 -13.47 6.25 -5.96
C SER A 76 -13.36 6.17 -7.48
N PRO A 77 -14.49 6.24 -8.21
CA PRO A 77 -14.49 6.19 -9.67
C PRO A 77 -13.73 7.37 -10.29
N ALA A 78 -13.29 7.20 -11.54
CA ALA A 78 -12.62 8.26 -12.27
C ALA A 78 -13.45 9.55 -12.32
N GLY A 79 -12.82 10.68 -12.02
CA GLY A 79 -13.46 11.99 -11.96
C GLY A 79 -14.41 12.21 -10.77
N VAL A 80 -14.43 11.29 -9.81
CA VAL A 80 -15.24 11.39 -8.58
C VAL A 80 -14.30 11.50 -7.39
N ASN A 81 -14.38 12.62 -6.67
CA ASN A 81 -13.63 12.85 -5.44
C ASN A 81 -14.43 12.41 -4.22
N LYS A 82 -14.80 11.13 -4.18
CA LYS A 82 -15.56 10.58 -3.06
C LYS A 82 -15.39 9.07 -2.96
N TRP A 83 -15.06 8.61 -1.78
CA TRP A 83 -15.03 7.19 -1.47
C TRP A 83 -16.43 6.61 -1.21
N SER A 84 -16.72 5.48 -1.83
CA SER A 84 -17.78 4.57 -1.44
C SER A 84 -17.18 3.35 -0.75
N ALA A 85 -17.95 2.63 0.09
CA ALA A 85 -17.46 1.47 0.83
C ALA A 85 -18.49 0.33 0.79
N VAL A 86 -18.04 -0.88 0.49
CA VAL A 86 -18.86 -2.10 0.48
C VAL A 86 -18.14 -3.18 1.29
N LYS A 87 -18.78 -3.72 2.32
CA LYS A 87 -18.26 -4.83 3.15
C LYS A 87 -18.54 -6.18 2.50
N GLY A 88 -17.82 -7.21 2.96
CA GLY A 88 -18.05 -8.58 2.50
C GLY A 88 -17.47 -8.85 1.11
N TYR A 89 -16.35 -8.21 0.76
CA TYR A 89 -15.61 -8.51 -0.45
C TYR A 89 -14.62 -9.64 -0.23
N SER A 90 -14.39 -10.44 -1.27
CA SER A 90 -13.25 -11.35 -1.35
C SER A 90 -12.16 -10.76 -2.25
N LEU A 91 -10.95 -11.29 -2.12
CA LEU A 91 -9.82 -10.92 -2.98
C LEU A 91 -10.15 -11.19 -4.47
N ILE A 92 -10.73 -12.36 -4.76
CA ILE A 92 -11.11 -12.73 -6.14
C ILE A 92 -12.14 -11.77 -6.70
N ARG A 93 -13.18 -11.44 -5.93
CA ARG A 93 -14.20 -10.50 -6.40
C ARG A 93 -13.62 -9.14 -6.75
N ALA A 94 -12.64 -8.65 -5.99
CA ALA A 94 -11.99 -7.38 -6.30
C ALA A 94 -11.11 -7.47 -7.56
N LEU A 95 -10.39 -8.60 -7.74
CA LEU A 95 -9.60 -8.83 -8.96
C LEU A 95 -10.47 -8.97 -10.22
N GLU A 96 -11.69 -9.51 -10.10
CA GLU A 96 -12.61 -9.74 -11.22
C GLU A 96 -13.50 -8.51 -11.55
N MET A 97 -13.45 -7.44 -10.77
CA MET A 97 -14.30 -6.26 -10.98
C MET A 97 -14.05 -5.52 -12.30
N GLY A 98 -12.89 -5.71 -12.92
CA GLY A 98 -12.53 -5.04 -14.15
C GLY A 98 -11.07 -5.31 -14.50
N GLN A 99 -10.54 -4.53 -15.44
CA GLN A 99 -9.11 -4.57 -15.75
C GLN A 99 -8.38 -3.51 -14.93
N TRP A 100 -7.54 -3.98 -14.00
CA TRP A 100 -6.65 -3.11 -13.23
C TRP A 100 -5.35 -2.88 -13.99
N ASP A 101 -4.88 -1.64 -14.02
CA ASP A 101 -3.59 -1.29 -14.64
C ASP A 101 -2.45 -1.39 -13.63
N ILE A 102 -2.72 -1.01 -12.38
CA ILE A 102 -1.77 -1.07 -11.27
C ILE A 102 -2.44 -1.76 -10.09
N ILE A 103 -1.73 -2.74 -9.51
CA ILE A 103 -2.14 -3.36 -8.25
C ILE A 103 -1.00 -3.18 -7.25
N THR A 104 -1.26 -2.53 -6.11
CA THR A 104 -0.25 -2.39 -5.06
C THR A 104 -0.39 -3.50 -4.03
N LEU A 105 0.76 -3.98 -3.56
CA LEU A 105 0.89 -4.87 -2.41
C LEU A 105 1.77 -4.23 -1.36
N GLN A 106 1.57 -4.61 -0.10
CA GLN A 106 2.39 -4.23 1.05
C GLN A 106 2.41 -5.34 2.09
N GLN A 107 3.36 -5.28 3.02
CA GLN A 107 3.32 -6.11 4.23
C GLN A 107 2.64 -5.35 5.39
N ALA A 108 2.08 -6.06 6.37
CA ALA A 108 1.65 -5.46 7.62
C ALA A 108 2.80 -4.72 8.30
N SER A 109 2.53 -3.54 8.83
CA SER A 109 3.57 -2.60 9.31
C SER A 109 4.54 -3.24 10.31
N GLY A 110 4.04 -4.04 11.25
CA GLY A 110 4.88 -4.71 12.24
C GLY A 110 5.83 -5.77 11.67
N TYR A 111 5.55 -6.28 10.47
CA TYR A 111 6.37 -7.28 9.78
C TYR A 111 7.12 -6.72 8.57
N SER A 112 6.94 -5.44 8.26
CA SER A 112 7.43 -4.85 7.02
C SER A 112 8.95 -4.86 6.88
N GLY A 113 9.71 -4.85 7.98
CA GLY A 113 11.17 -4.98 7.99
C GLY A 113 11.68 -6.40 8.29
N LYS A 114 10.83 -7.43 8.17
CA LYS A 114 11.15 -8.81 8.55
C LYS A 114 10.91 -9.76 7.37
N TYR A 115 11.67 -9.53 6.26
CA TYR A 115 11.46 -10.25 5.01
C TYR A 115 11.58 -11.77 5.16
N ASP A 116 12.66 -12.23 5.76
CA ASP A 116 13.01 -13.65 5.83
C ASP A 116 12.00 -14.46 6.66
N GLU A 117 11.32 -13.81 7.63
CA GLU A 117 10.38 -14.46 8.52
C GLU A 117 8.92 -14.43 8.04
N TYR A 118 8.50 -13.37 7.29
CA TYR A 118 7.08 -13.11 7.09
C TYR A 118 6.63 -12.87 5.65
N TYR A 119 7.53 -12.89 4.65
CA TYR A 119 7.10 -12.58 3.28
C TYR A 119 6.83 -13.84 2.46
N GLN A 120 7.72 -14.81 2.52
CA GLN A 120 7.58 -16.02 1.71
C GLN A 120 6.91 -17.17 2.49
N PRO A 121 6.12 -17.99 1.83
CA PRO A 121 5.80 -18.04 0.39
C PRO A 121 4.65 -17.10 -0.02
N TYR A 122 4.08 -16.35 0.89
CA TYR A 122 2.81 -15.63 0.71
C TYR A 122 2.90 -14.54 -0.36
N LEU A 123 4.03 -13.81 -0.43
CA LEU A 123 4.24 -12.78 -1.45
C LEU A 123 4.22 -13.38 -2.85
N ASN A 124 4.97 -14.45 -3.10
CA ASN A 124 5.01 -15.11 -4.41
C ASN A 124 3.66 -15.74 -4.78
N ASN A 125 2.94 -16.28 -3.79
CA ASN A 125 1.60 -16.83 -4.00
C ASN A 125 0.61 -15.74 -4.42
N LEU A 126 0.63 -14.57 -3.76
CA LEU A 126 -0.23 -13.44 -4.10
C LEU A 126 0.12 -12.84 -5.47
N ILE A 127 1.41 -12.71 -5.78
CA ILE A 127 1.87 -12.25 -7.11
C ILE A 127 1.33 -13.21 -8.19
N SER A 128 1.51 -14.52 -8.03
CA SER A 128 1.03 -15.51 -8.97
C SER A 128 -0.48 -15.48 -9.13
N LEU A 129 -1.21 -15.27 -8.04
CA LEU A 129 -2.66 -15.12 -8.06
C LEU A 129 -3.08 -13.87 -8.84
N ILE A 130 -2.45 -12.73 -8.56
CA ILE A 130 -2.74 -11.48 -9.27
C ILE A 130 -2.45 -11.63 -10.76
N GLN A 131 -1.31 -12.16 -11.13
CA GLN A 131 -0.94 -12.40 -12.53
C GLN A 131 -1.92 -13.34 -13.27
N LYS A 132 -2.49 -14.32 -12.56
CA LYS A 132 -3.52 -15.21 -13.12
C LYS A 132 -4.81 -14.47 -13.48
N TYR A 133 -5.27 -13.55 -12.62
CA TYR A 133 -6.55 -12.84 -12.82
C TYR A 133 -6.37 -11.50 -13.57
N GLN A 134 -5.21 -10.89 -13.46
CA GLN A 134 -4.89 -9.57 -14.01
C GLN A 134 -3.50 -9.59 -14.68
N PRO A 135 -3.33 -10.38 -15.76
CA PRO A 135 -2.01 -10.60 -16.38
C PRO A 135 -1.40 -9.32 -16.98
N GLN A 136 -2.23 -8.28 -17.25
CA GLN A 136 -1.80 -7.00 -17.77
C GLN A 136 -1.41 -6.00 -16.68
N ALA A 137 -1.81 -6.25 -15.42
CA ALA A 137 -1.59 -5.31 -14.34
C ALA A 137 -0.11 -5.26 -13.94
N GLU A 138 0.40 -4.06 -13.75
CA GLU A 138 1.69 -3.85 -13.09
C GLU A 138 1.52 -4.04 -11.58
N ILE A 139 2.28 -4.94 -10.98
CA ILE A 139 2.32 -5.09 -9.53
C ILE A 139 3.38 -4.15 -8.97
N VAL A 140 2.97 -3.28 -8.04
CA VAL A 140 3.81 -2.26 -7.43
C VAL A 140 3.90 -2.51 -5.92
N TRP A 141 5.09 -2.42 -5.35
CA TRP A 141 5.27 -2.55 -3.91
C TRP A 141 5.08 -1.21 -3.21
N LEU A 142 4.23 -1.16 -2.20
CA LEU A 142 4.14 -0.02 -1.29
C LEU A 142 5.14 -0.22 -0.14
N MET A 143 6.24 0.52 -0.15
CA MET A 143 7.13 0.63 0.98
C MET A 143 6.41 1.36 2.11
N THR A 144 6.08 0.64 3.17
CA THR A 144 5.50 1.23 4.37
C THR A 144 6.56 2.04 5.14
N TRP A 145 6.15 2.69 6.19
CA TRP A 145 7.01 3.51 7.04
C TRP A 145 7.20 2.87 8.42
N ASP A 146 8.26 3.28 9.07
CA ASP A 146 8.56 2.93 10.43
C ASP A 146 7.69 3.73 11.43
N TYR A 147 7.59 3.21 12.63
CA TYR A 147 6.79 3.83 13.68
C TYR A 147 7.41 5.11 14.23
N GLY A 148 6.61 5.95 14.85
CA GLY A 148 7.09 7.09 15.63
C GLY A 148 7.97 6.62 16.81
N SER A 149 8.92 7.45 17.23
CA SER A 149 9.89 7.11 18.28
C SER A 149 9.24 6.81 19.63
N GLY A 150 8.05 7.34 19.88
CA GLY A 150 7.26 7.06 21.08
C GLY A 150 6.17 5.99 20.90
N SER A 151 6.21 5.22 19.82
CA SER A 151 5.18 4.23 19.52
C SER A 151 5.12 3.14 20.59
N ASN A 152 3.90 2.83 21.03
CA ASN A 152 3.60 1.72 21.93
C ASN A 152 3.08 0.48 21.18
N HIS A 153 3.17 0.45 19.85
CA HIS A 153 2.72 -0.68 19.06
C HIS A 153 3.48 -1.95 19.45
N GLN A 154 2.73 -3.05 19.69
CA GLN A 154 3.31 -4.30 20.23
C GLN A 154 4.44 -4.89 19.38
N HIS A 155 4.45 -4.65 18.04
CA HIS A 155 5.49 -5.16 17.16
C HIS A 155 6.73 -4.24 17.07
N PHE A 156 6.69 -3.06 17.69
CA PHE A 156 7.85 -2.17 17.69
C PHE A 156 9.06 -2.81 18.41
N LYS A 157 8.79 -3.69 19.38
CA LYS A 157 9.81 -4.51 20.05
C LYS A 157 10.61 -5.43 19.11
N TYR A 158 10.08 -5.80 17.95
CA TYR A 158 10.82 -6.58 16.95
C TYR A 158 11.98 -5.81 16.33
N TYR A 159 12.02 -4.52 16.57
CA TYR A 159 13.04 -3.56 16.13
C TYR A 159 13.71 -2.85 17.31
N ASP A 160 13.73 -3.48 18.49
CA ASP A 160 14.30 -2.92 19.73
C ASP A 160 13.69 -1.56 20.12
N CYS A 161 12.42 -1.32 19.76
CA CYS A 161 11.74 -0.03 19.87
C CYS A 161 12.54 1.12 19.27
N SER A 162 13.29 0.85 18.19
CA SER A 162 14.15 1.79 17.49
C SER A 162 13.59 2.10 16.10
N GLN A 163 13.22 3.34 15.88
CA GLN A 163 12.76 3.84 14.59
C GLN A 163 13.78 3.57 13.48
N LYS A 164 15.05 3.86 13.75
CA LYS A 164 16.14 3.62 12.82
C LYS A 164 16.31 2.13 12.47
N THR A 165 16.22 1.25 13.47
CA THR A 165 16.30 -0.20 13.25
C THR A 165 15.15 -0.68 12.39
N MET A 166 13.92 -0.20 12.66
CA MET A 166 12.75 -0.54 11.88
C MET A 166 12.86 -0.03 10.42
N TYR A 167 13.25 1.22 10.24
CA TYR A 167 13.43 1.80 8.90
C TYR A 167 14.48 1.03 8.08
N ASN A 168 15.63 0.75 8.65
CA ASN A 168 16.68 -0.03 7.98
C ASN A 168 16.19 -1.42 7.59
N GLY A 169 15.43 -2.09 8.46
CA GLY A 169 14.80 -3.38 8.14
C GLY A 169 13.82 -3.28 6.99
N ILE A 170 13.01 -2.21 6.94
CA ILE A 170 12.07 -1.96 5.83
C ILE A 170 12.83 -1.75 4.51
N VAL A 171 13.91 -0.97 4.53
CA VAL A 171 14.75 -0.74 3.33
C VAL A 171 15.36 -2.05 2.82
N ASP A 172 15.92 -2.88 3.73
CA ASP A 172 16.45 -4.21 3.39
C ASP A 172 15.36 -5.12 2.80
N ALA A 173 14.18 -5.16 3.43
CA ALA A 173 13.06 -5.95 2.95
C ALA A 173 12.59 -5.52 1.54
N VAL A 174 12.53 -4.22 1.27
CA VAL A 174 12.20 -3.67 -0.06
C VAL A 174 13.25 -4.10 -1.09
N GLY A 175 14.55 -4.04 -0.75
CA GLY A 175 15.62 -4.55 -1.61
C GLY A 175 15.44 -6.02 -1.98
N LYS A 176 15.06 -6.87 -1.00
CA LYS A 176 14.76 -8.28 -1.23
C LYS A 176 13.49 -8.50 -2.07
N VAL A 177 12.44 -7.70 -1.85
CA VAL A 177 11.22 -7.76 -2.70
C VAL A 177 11.58 -7.55 -4.16
N VAL A 178 12.38 -6.53 -4.48
CA VAL A 178 12.80 -6.24 -5.86
C VAL A 178 13.76 -7.31 -6.41
N ALA A 179 14.63 -7.87 -5.58
CA ALA A 179 15.58 -8.88 -6.00
C ALA A 179 14.95 -10.27 -6.25
N ASP A 180 13.96 -10.65 -5.44
CA ASP A 180 13.43 -12.03 -5.38
C ASP A 180 12.08 -12.20 -6.09
N THR A 181 11.49 -11.11 -6.62
CA THR A 181 10.17 -11.12 -7.25
C THR A 181 10.17 -10.34 -8.57
N PRO A 182 9.15 -10.47 -9.42
CA PRO A 182 9.02 -9.65 -10.63
C PRO A 182 8.53 -8.22 -10.37
N ILE A 183 8.51 -7.75 -9.12
CA ILE A 183 8.13 -6.38 -8.78
C ILE A 183 9.32 -5.46 -9.03
N GLU A 184 9.20 -4.56 -10.03
CA GLU A 184 10.25 -3.62 -10.41
C GLU A 184 10.03 -2.21 -9.86
N ARG A 185 8.80 -1.89 -9.47
CA ARG A 185 8.43 -0.54 -9.01
C ARG A 185 8.03 -0.53 -7.55
N VAL A 186 8.52 0.48 -6.84
CA VAL A 186 8.25 0.73 -5.43
C VAL A 186 7.71 2.14 -5.22
N ILE A 187 6.65 2.28 -4.44
CA ILE A 187 6.18 3.56 -3.91
C ILE A 187 6.94 3.79 -2.61
N LEU A 188 7.81 4.79 -2.58
CA LEU A 188 8.76 5.04 -1.51
C LEU A 188 8.17 5.87 -0.35
N SER A 189 6.96 5.54 0.13
CA SER A 189 6.29 6.31 1.20
C SER A 189 7.11 6.37 2.48
N GLY A 190 7.75 5.25 2.87
CA GLY A 190 8.62 5.24 4.05
C GLY A 190 9.83 6.15 3.93
N ALA A 191 10.45 6.23 2.76
CA ALA A 191 11.58 7.14 2.52
C ALA A 191 11.12 8.61 2.53
N ALA A 192 9.99 8.91 1.88
CA ALA A 192 9.43 10.25 1.89
C ALA A 192 9.10 10.73 3.31
N LEU A 193 8.55 9.85 4.16
CA LEU A 193 8.28 10.20 5.55
C LEU A 193 9.56 10.47 6.35
N GLN A 194 10.63 9.71 6.11
CA GLN A 194 11.93 9.97 6.75
C GLN A 194 12.51 11.32 6.35
N ASP A 195 12.39 11.71 5.09
CA ASP A 195 12.82 13.03 4.64
C ASP A 195 12.02 14.15 5.33
N LEU A 196 10.70 13.98 5.47
CA LEU A 196 9.86 14.94 6.18
C LEU A 196 10.21 15.02 7.68
N ARG A 197 10.54 13.88 8.32
CA ARG A 197 10.95 13.83 9.73
C ARG A 197 12.28 14.53 10.00
N ALA A 198 13.14 14.65 9.01
CA ALA A 198 14.36 15.44 9.11
C ALA A 198 14.10 16.97 9.10
N GLY A 199 12.89 17.39 8.75
CA GLY A 199 12.50 18.78 8.63
C GLY A 199 11.84 19.38 9.87
N ALA A 200 11.46 20.67 9.76
CA ALA A 200 10.86 21.44 10.84
C ALA A 200 9.40 21.03 11.18
N LEU A 201 8.77 20.21 10.36
CA LEU A 201 7.40 19.72 10.59
C LEU A 201 7.37 18.53 11.55
N ASN A 202 8.51 17.91 11.86
CA ASN A 202 8.55 16.77 12.76
C ASN A 202 8.08 17.13 14.18
N ASN A 203 7.29 16.24 14.78
CA ASN A 203 6.66 16.42 16.09
C ASN A 203 6.92 15.23 17.03
N PRO A 204 8.18 14.97 17.44
CA PRO A 204 8.46 13.87 18.34
C PRO A 204 7.63 13.96 19.65
N PRO A 205 7.19 12.84 20.25
CA PRO A 205 7.54 11.46 19.86
C PRO A 205 6.58 10.81 18.83
N LEU A 206 5.61 11.56 18.29
CA LEU A 206 4.67 11.05 17.29
C LEU A 206 5.30 10.94 15.89
N ASP A 207 6.25 11.82 15.57
CA ASP A 207 7.02 11.77 14.33
C ASP A 207 6.14 11.68 13.07
N LEU A 208 5.24 12.68 12.93
CA LEU A 208 4.27 12.81 11.83
C LEU A 208 3.21 11.69 11.77
N THR A 209 3.00 11.01 12.88
CA THR A 209 1.92 10.03 13.03
C THR A 209 0.91 10.50 14.07
N ARG A 210 -0.36 10.09 13.92
CA ARG A 210 -1.43 10.46 14.88
C ARG A 210 -1.46 9.60 16.15
N ASP A 211 -0.88 8.41 16.09
CA ASP A 211 -0.93 7.40 17.17
C ASP A 211 0.37 6.60 17.33
N GLY A 212 1.46 7.07 16.73
CA GLY A 212 2.75 6.42 16.75
C GLY A 212 3.01 5.48 15.56
N PHE A 213 2.04 5.28 14.63
CA PHE A 213 2.24 4.42 13.46
C PHE A 213 1.36 4.78 12.23
N HIS A 214 0.16 5.33 12.41
CA HIS A 214 -0.64 5.85 11.30
C HIS A 214 -0.27 7.31 10.99
N LEU A 215 -0.27 7.70 9.72
CA LEU A 215 0.06 9.09 9.32
C LEU A 215 -0.88 10.11 9.94
N ASP A 216 -0.35 11.25 10.32
CA ASP A 216 -1.14 12.38 10.77
C ASP A 216 -1.84 13.04 9.57
N TYR A 217 -3.13 13.28 9.66
CA TYR A 217 -3.92 13.86 8.56
C TYR A 217 -3.62 15.34 8.28
N GLY A 218 -2.91 16.01 9.16
CA GLY A 218 -2.54 17.41 9.01
C GLY A 218 -1.14 17.64 8.45
N VAL A 219 -0.20 16.72 8.71
CA VAL A 219 1.22 16.91 8.39
C VAL A 219 1.94 15.64 7.88
N GLY A 220 1.35 14.47 8.08
CA GLY A 220 1.94 13.17 7.70
C GLY A 220 1.52 12.65 6.33
#